data_66a7270f8c2cfd0e6a2f1a1fc1ae4a90
#
_entry.id   66a7270f8c2cfd0e6a2f1a1fc1ae4a90
#
_cell.length_a   1.000
_cell.length_b   1.000
_cell.length_c   1.000
_cell.angle_alpha   90.00
_cell.angle_beta   90.00
_cell.angle_gamma   90.00
#
_symmetry.space_group_name_H-M   'P 1'
#
loop_
_entity.id
_entity.type
_entity.pdbx_description
1 polymer ?
#
loop_
_entity_poly.entity_id
_entity_poly.type
_entity_poly.pdbx_seq_one_letter_code
_entity_poly.pdbx_strand_id
1 'polypeptide(L)'
;AHNLESLEHCGAEVQKGNAPVERKLQRLFRRGEACRLIKRCNDFGAGGVSVALGEIADGLCINLNKVPKKYDGLDGTELAISESQERMACAIAAADVEEFLGYAKEENLEATVIAEVVAEPRVRIFWNDEAIVDVSREFLASNGAPKHQDVHIEAGSAYERTWAGGTFAERMESLVSDLNVCSNKGLSERFDSTIGAATVLMPFGGKYQLTPALAMVAKLPVDG
;
A
#
# COMPACT_ATOMS: atom_id res chain seq x y z
N ALA A 1 -5.51 -16.75 3.56
CA ALA A 1 -6.81 -17.05 2.98
C ALA A 1 -7.78 -17.41 4.12
N HIS A 2 -8.84 -16.62 4.24
CA HIS A 2 -9.86 -16.83 5.26
C HIS A 2 -10.72 -18.03 4.89
N ASN A 3 -10.94 -18.94 5.83
CA ASN A 3 -11.90 -20.04 5.71
C ASN A 3 -12.98 -19.90 6.80
N LEU A 4 -14.06 -20.66 6.70
CA LEU A 4 -15.16 -20.57 7.66
C LEU A 4 -14.73 -20.96 9.09
N GLU A 5 -13.77 -21.85 9.21
CA GLU A 5 -13.23 -22.30 10.50
C GLU A 5 -12.38 -21.20 11.17
N SER A 6 -11.64 -20.40 10.40
CA SER A 6 -10.91 -19.24 10.94
C SER A 6 -11.84 -18.13 11.43
N LEU A 7 -13.01 -17.95 10.80
CA LEU A 7 -14.03 -16.99 11.24
C LEU A 7 -14.70 -17.38 12.57
N GLU A 8 -14.75 -18.67 12.89
CA GLU A 8 -15.31 -19.16 14.15
C GLU A 8 -14.31 -19.09 15.31
N HIS A 9 -13.01 -19.17 15.03
CA HIS A 9 -11.96 -19.24 16.02
C HIS A 9 -11.13 -17.96 16.17
N CYS A 10 -11.08 -17.10 15.16
CA CYS A 10 -10.33 -15.85 15.17
C CYS A 10 -11.31 -14.67 15.05
N GLY A 11 -11.74 -14.14 16.17
CA GLY A 11 -12.82 -13.14 16.25
C GLY A 11 -12.60 -11.86 15.46
N ALA A 12 -11.38 -11.50 15.05
CA ALA A 12 -11.12 -10.32 14.24
C ALA A 12 -9.80 -10.41 13.47
N GLU A 13 -9.73 -11.29 12.47
CA GLU A 13 -8.64 -11.27 11.49
C GLU A 13 -8.57 -9.91 10.78
N VAL A 14 -9.72 -9.28 10.57
CA VAL A 14 -9.84 -7.97 9.91
C VAL A 14 -10.75 -7.04 10.70
N GLN A 15 -10.19 -5.94 11.17
CA GLN A 15 -10.95 -4.82 11.73
C GLN A 15 -11.42 -3.94 10.57
N LYS A 16 -12.70 -4.09 10.19
CA LYS A 16 -13.26 -3.40 9.03
C LYS A 16 -13.29 -1.89 9.21
N GLY A 17 -12.97 -1.17 8.13
CA GLY A 17 -13.12 0.26 8.00
C GLY A 17 -14.46 0.67 7.38
N ASN A 18 -14.56 1.94 7.01
CA ASN A 18 -15.72 2.50 6.33
C ASN A 18 -15.34 3.70 5.46
N ALA A 19 -16.13 3.95 4.42
CA ALA A 19 -15.89 5.03 3.46
C ALA A 19 -15.79 6.44 4.06
N PRO A 20 -16.53 6.83 5.11
CA PRO A 20 -16.33 8.12 5.76
C PRO A 20 -14.95 8.31 6.38
N VAL A 21 -14.37 7.28 7.00
CA VAL A 21 -13.00 7.35 7.55
C VAL A 21 -11.97 7.43 6.43
N GLU A 22 -12.13 6.62 5.39
CA GLU A 22 -11.27 6.69 4.19
C GLU A 22 -11.28 8.10 3.58
N ARG A 23 -12.45 8.73 3.46
CA ARG A 23 -12.55 10.10 2.93
C ARG A 23 -11.82 11.11 3.79
N LYS A 24 -11.87 10.99 5.11
CA LYS A 24 -11.15 11.85 6.05
C LYS A 24 -9.62 11.67 5.92
N LEU A 25 -9.15 10.43 5.80
CA LEU A 25 -7.75 10.13 5.52
C LEU A 25 -7.29 10.77 4.21
N GLN A 26 -8.03 10.61 3.13
CA GLN A 26 -7.73 11.25 1.85
C GLN A 26 -7.63 12.77 1.97
N ARG A 27 -8.46 13.41 2.79
CA ARG A 27 -8.40 14.86 3.03
C ARG A 27 -7.14 15.24 3.80
N LEU A 28 -6.80 14.50 4.86
CA LEU A 28 -5.57 14.73 5.62
C LEU A 28 -4.33 14.61 4.74
N PHE A 29 -4.25 13.54 3.93
CA PHE A 29 -3.11 13.30 3.04
C PHE A 29 -3.09 14.20 1.78
N ARG A 30 -4.06 15.07 1.59
CA ARG A 30 -4.05 16.16 0.60
C ARG A 30 -3.55 17.48 1.18
N ARG A 31 -3.44 17.61 2.49
CA ARG A 31 -2.94 18.82 3.13
C ARG A 31 -1.42 18.85 3.07
N GLY A 32 -0.88 19.79 2.32
CA GLY A 32 0.57 19.93 2.16
C GLY A 32 1.31 20.15 3.49
N GLU A 33 0.70 20.87 4.44
CA GLU A 33 1.23 21.08 5.78
C GLU A 33 1.42 19.78 6.53
N ALA A 34 0.38 18.93 6.58
CA ALA A 34 0.41 17.65 7.25
C ALA A 34 1.41 16.68 6.57
N CYS A 35 1.38 16.60 5.24
CA CYS A 35 2.25 15.71 4.49
C CYS A 35 3.74 16.03 4.64
N ARG A 36 4.13 17.29 4.77
CA ARG A 36 5.52 17.67 4.99
C ARG A 36 6.11 17.19 6.32
N LEU A 37 5.26 16.92 7.31
CA LEU A 37 5.70 16.38 8.61
C LEU A 37 5.95 14.88 8.55
N ILE A 38 5.36 14.17 7.58
CA ILE A 38 5.47 12.72 7.44
C ILE A 38 6.85 12.35 6.89
N LYS A 39 7.61 11.57 7.62
CA LYS A 39 8.91 11.03 7.20
C LYS A 39 8.75 9.72 6.43
N ARG A 40 7.87 8.84 6.89
CA ARG A 40 7.44 7.61 6.24
C ARG A 40 6.00 7.31 6.62
N CYS A 41 5.28 6.60 5.78
CA CYS A 41 3.96 6.07 6.09
C CYS A 41 3.77 4.69 5.48
N ASN A 42 2.87 3.92 6.09
CA ASN A 42 2.46 2.62 5.61
C ASN A 42 0.98 2.38 5.95
N ASP A 43 0.32 1.51 5.21
CA ASP A 43 -1.05 1.13 5.52
C ASP A 43 -1.11 0.02 6.60
N PHE A 44 -2.30 -0.21 7.13
CA PHE A 44 -2.58 -1.31 8.06
C PHE A 44 -3.28 -2.47 7.33
N GLY A 45 -2.63 -2.99 6.30
CA GLY A 45 -3.06 -4.19 5.61
C GLY A 45 -2.79 -5.48 6.38
N ALA A 46 -2.69 -6.58 5.67
CA ALA A 46 -2.39 -7.89 6.24
C ALA A 46 -1.08 -7.86 7.06
N GLY A 47 -1.12 -8.43 8.25
CA GLY A 47 -0.03 -8.38 9.22
C GLY A 47 -0.13 -7.22 10.23
N GLY A 48 -1.14 -6.36 10.09
CA GLY A 48 -1.53 -5.34 11.07
C GLY A 48 -0.39 -4.44 11.55
N VAL A 49 -0.33 -4.20 12.85
CA VAL A 49 0.70 -3.37 13.49
C VAL A 49 2.12 -3.87 13.20
N SER A 50 2.32 -5.20 13.20
CA SER A 50 3.64 -5.80 12.99
C SER A 50 4.24 -5.46 11.63
N VAL A 51 3.43 -5.42 10.57
CA VAL A 51 3.86 -5.04 9.22
C VAL A 51 3.84 -3.53 9.05
N ALA A 52 2.71 -2.88 9.36
CA ALA A 52 2.54 -1.44 9.16
C ALA A 52 3.65 -0.61 9.82
N LEU A 53 4.01 -0.93 11.06
CA LEU A 53 5.09 -0.26 11.77
C LEU A 53 6.44 -0.94 11.53
N GLY A 54 6.47 -2.27 11.46
CA GLY A 54 7.70 -3.03 11.29
C GLY A 54 8.50 -2.67 10.04
N GLU A 55 7.87 -2.14 9.01
CA GLU A 55 8.51 -1.68 7.78
C GLU A 55 8.91 -0.19 7.79
N ILE A 56 8.44 0.58 8.77
CA ILE A 56 8.68 2.04 8.82
C ILE A 56 10.11 2.39 9.20
N ALA A 57 10.72 1.65 10.16
CA ALA A 57 12.05 1.93 10.66
C ALA A 57 12.77 0.66 11.10
N ASP A 58 14.11 0.72 11.16
CA ASP A 58 14.94 -0.43 11.54
C ASP A 58 14.83 -0.79 13.03
N GLY A 59 14.71 0.22 13.88
CA GLY A 59 14.55 0.06 15.31
C GLY A 59 13.24 0.66 15.80
N LEU A 60 12.42 -0.13 16.51
CA LEU A 60 11.08 0.25 16.95
C LEU A 60 10.76 -0.31 18.33
N CYS A 61 10.13 0.52 19.14
CA CYS A 61 9.50 0.13 20.40
C CYS A 61 8.00 0.43 20.30
N ILE A 62 7.18 -0.61 20.21
CA ILE A 62 5.73 -0.53 19.94
C ILE A 62 4.97 -0.92 21.20
N ASN A 63 3.97 -0.13 21.58
CA ASN A 63 3.08 -0.40 22.71
C ASN A 63 1.66 -0.69 22.22
N LEU A 64 1.26 -1.96 22.19
CA LEU A 64 -0.06 -2.39 21.73
C LEU A 64 -1.21 -1.91 22.62
N ASN A 65 -0.96 -1.60 23.89
CA ASN A 65 -1.99 -1.07 24.79
C ASN A 65 -2.50 0.31 24.32
N LYS A 66 -1.70 1.02 23.54
CA LYS A 66 -2.07 2.32 22.97
C LYS A 66 -2.78 2.24 21.60
N VAL A 67 -2.84 1.04 21.00
CA VAL A 67 -3.49 0.85 19.70
C VAL A 67 -5.00 0.93 19.84
N PRO A 68 -5.68 1.88 19.16
CA PRO A 68 -7.12 1.95 19.14
C PRO A 68 -7.72 0.67 18.55
N LYS A 69 -8.65 0.06 19.27
CA LYS A 69 -9.33 -1.17 18.86
C LYS A 69 -10.71 -0.86 18.29
N LYS A 70 -11.07 -1.51 17.20
CA LYS A 70 -12.44 -1.44 16.65
C LYS A 70 -13.37 -2.46 17.28
N TYR A 71 -12.79 -3.49 17.94
CA TYR A 71 -13.52 -4.54 18.66
C TYR A 71 -12.84 -4.83 19.99
N ASP A 72 -13.62 -5.24 20.97
CA ASP A 72 -13.12 -5.74 22.25
C ASP A 72 -12.73 -7.22 22.14
N GLY A 73 -11.89 -7.67 23.07
CA GLY A 73 -11.51 -9.09 23.21
C GLY A 73 -10.28 -9.52 22.42
N LEU A 74 -9.63 -8.61 21.68
CA LEU A 74 -8.37 -8.91 20.99
C LEU A 74 -7.23 -9.09 22.00
N ASP A 75 -6.50 -10.19 21.89
CA ASP A 75 -5.27 -10.41 22.64
C ASP A 75 -4.06 -9.70 21.99
N GLY A 76 -2.88 -9.82 22.59
CA GLY A 76 -1.66 -9.16 22.09
C GLY A 76 -1.23 -9.65 20.70
N THR A 77 -1.40 -10.94 20.43
CA THR A 77 -1.07 -11.53 19.12
C THR A 77 -2.03 -11.03 18.04
N GLU A 78 -3.32 -11.08 18.34
CA GLU A 78 -4.37 -10.60 17.42
C GLU A 78 -4.21 -9.10 17.13
N LEU A 79 -3.92 -8.28 18.16
CA LEU A 79 -3.63 -6.85 17.96
C LEU A 79 -2.39 -6.61 17.11
N ALA A 80 -1.35 -7.45 17.26
CA ALA A 80 -0.11 -7.30 16.51
C ALA A 80 -0.27 -7.61 15.02
N ILE A 81 -1.15 -8.55 14.65
CA ILE A 81 -1.25 -9.06 13.26
C ILE A 81 -2.57 -8.74 12.56
N SER A 82 -3.60 -8.28 13.30
CA SER A 82 -4.91 -7.97 12.73
C SER A 82 -4.83 -6.81 11.75
N GLU A 83 -5.27 -7.04 10.53
CA GLU A 83 -5.52 -5.99 9.55
C GLU A 83 -6.52 -4.96 10.11
N SER A 84 -6.28 -3.69 9.87
CA SER A 84 -7.21 -2.62 10.28
C SER A 84 -7.42 -1.63 9.16
N GLN A 85 -8.49 -1.84 8.41
CA GLN A 85 -8.84 -1.06 7.23
C GLN A 85 -9.08 0.43 7.54
N GLU A 86 -8.78 1.29 6.58
CA GLU A 86 -8.82 2.75 6.70
C GLU A 86 -8.01 3.25 7.91
N ARG A 87 -6.79 2.75 8.03
CA ARG A 87 -5.81 3.18 9.02
C ARG A 87 -4.44 3.31 8.37
N MET A 88 -3.68 4.32 8.80
CA MET A 88 -2.33 4.58 8.32
C MET A 88 -1.36 4.71 9.50
N ALA A 89 -0.17 4.17 9.35
CA ALA A 89 0.96 4.43 10.23
C ALA A 89 1.83 5.55 9.64
N CYS A 90 2.18 6.54 10.45
CA CYS A 90 3.03 7.64 10.03
C CYS A 90 4.19 7.81 11.01
N ALA A 91 5.41 7.91 10.49
CA ALA A 91 6.58 8.32 11.27
C ALA A 91 6.69 9.84 11.22
N ILE A 92 6.59 10.49 12.38
CA ILE A 92 6.64 11.93 12.55
C ILE A 92 7.80 12.27 13.49
N ALA A 93 8.52 13.38 13.23
CA ALA A 93 9.54 13.84 14.17
C ALA A 93 8.90 14.22 15.50
N ALA A 94 9.57 13.93 16.62
CA ALA A 94 9.01 14.15 17.96
C ALA A 94 8.54 15.60 18.19
N ALA A 95 9.23 16.59 17.61
CA ALA A 95 8.86 17.99 17.70
C ALA A 95 7.57 18.35 16.96
N ASP A 96 7.20 17.57 15.94
CA ASP A 96 6.10 17.86 15.02
C ASP A 96 4.82 17.05 15.36
N VAL A 97 4.89 16.16 16.35
CA VAL A 97 3.80 15.24 16.68
C VAL A 97 2.51 15.98 17.04
N GLU A 98 2.57 16.97 17.92
CA GLU A 98 1.40 17.72 18.38
C GLU A 98 0.74 18.48 17.22
N GLU A 99 1.52 19.03 16.31
CA GLU A 99 1.01 19.71 15.13
C GLU A 99 0.29 18.72 14.20
N PHE A 100 0.88 17.56 13.93
CA PHE A 100 0.27 16.52 13.10
C PHE A 100 -1.03 15.98 13.71
N LEU A 101 -1.06 15.75 15.03
CA LEU A 101 -2.27 15.35 15.75
C LEU A 101 -3.36 16.42 15.64
N GLY A 102 -2.98 17.70 15.62
CA GLY A 102 -3.88 18.83 15.37
C GLY A 102 -4.56 18.72 14.01
N TYR A 103 -3.81 18.48 12.94
CA TYR A 103 -4.36 18.28 11.59
C TYR A 103 -5.28 17.07 11.50
N ALA A 104 -4.94 15.96 12.14
CA ALA A 104 -5.80 14.78 12.20
C ALA A 104 -7.15 15.09 12.91
N LYS A 105 -7.08 15.84 14.01
CA LYS A 105 -8.28 16.27 14.77
C LYS A 105 -9.19 17.17 13.94
N GLU A 106 -8.65 18.10 13.15
CA GLU A 106 -9.43 18.96 12.26
C GLU A 106 -10.21 18.17 11.22
N GLU A 107 -9.68 17.04 10.78
CA GLU A 107 -10.39 16.11 9.88
C GLU A 107 -11.27 15.09 10.63
N ASN A 108 -11.43 15.22 11.95
CA ASN A 108 -12.14 14.26 12.81
C ASN A 108 -11.60 12.82 12.68
N LEU A 109 -10.29 12.69 12.61
CA LEU A 109 -9.57 11.41 12.65
C LEU A 109 -9.06 11.16 14.06
N GLU A 110 -9.18 9.92 14.51
CA GLU A 110 -8.46 9.43 15.67
C GLU A 110 -6.99 9.18 15.28
N ALA A 111 -6.07 9.79 16.02
CA ALA A 111 -4.64 9.59 15.84
C ALA A 111 -3.95 9.43 17.19
N THR A 112 -3.10 8.42 17.33
CA THR A 112 -2.47 8.04 18.59
C THR A 112 -1.02 7.66 18.39
N VAL A 113 -0.15 8.13 19.27
CA VAL A 113 1.26 7.72 19.31
C VAL A 113 1.36 6.34 19.97
N ILE A 114 1.71 5.31 19.18
CA ILE A 114 1.77 3.92 19.63
C ILE A 114 3.17 3.33 19.61
N ALA A 115 4.15 4.02 19.03
CA ALA A 115 5.51 3.54 18.88
C ALA A 115 6.53 4.67 18.91
N GLU A 116 7.77 4.30 19.22
CA GLU A 116 8.94 5.18 19.12
C GLU A 116 9.99 4.51 18.24
N VAL A 117 10.61 5.33 17.36
CA VAL A 117 11.77 4.91 16.58
C VAL A 117 12.99 5.00 17.47
N VAL A 118 13.75 3.91 17.57
CA VAL A 118 14.95 3.80 18.41
C VAL A 118 16.19 3.50 17.58
N ALA A 119 17.36 3.86 18.10
CA ALA A 119 18.63 3.67 17.38
C ALA A 119 19.05 2.19 17.26
N GLU A 120 18.67 1.34 18.22
CA GLU A 120 18.97 -0.08 18.17
C GLU A 120 18.14 -0.75 17.06
N PRO A 121 18.74 -1.49 16.10
CA PRO A 121 18.03 -2.10 14.99
C PRO A 121 17.30 -3.38 15.43
N ARG A 122 16.27 -3.22 16.22
CA ARG A 122 15.39 -4.26 16.75
C ARG A 122 13.95 -3.81 16.75
N VAL A 123 13.04 -4.72 16.52
CA VAL A 123 11.60 -4.49 16.69
C VAL A 123 11.16 -5.14 17.98
N ARG A 124 10.68 -4.32 18.90
CA ARG A 124 10.09 -4.76 20.17
C ARG A 124 8.62 -4.36 20.20
N ILE A 125 7.77 -5.32 20.57
CA ILE A 125 6.34 -5.12 20.73
C ILE A 125 5.97 -5.50 22.16
N PHE A 126 5.34 -4.57 22.86
CA PHE A 126 4.90 -4.74 24.24
C PHE A 126 3.37 -4.80 24.30
N TRP A 127 2.88 -5.69 25.16
CA TRP A 127 1.47 -5.79 25.53
C TRP A 127 1.37 -6.18 27.01
N ASN A 128 0.58 -5.40 27.78
CA ASN A 128 0.43 -5.56 29.22
C ASN A 128 1.77 -5.63 29.98
N ASP A 129 2.67 -4.71 29.63
CA ASP A 129 4.02 -4.56 30.18
C ASP A 129 4.98 -5.74 29.89
N GLU A 130 4.58 -6.71 29.08
CA GLU A 130 5.41 -7.81 28.61
C GLU A 130 5.85 -7.60 27.16
N ALA A 131 7.10 -7.95 26.86
CA ALA A 131 7.61 -7.99 25.50
C ALA A 131 7.13 -9.29 24.82
N ILE A 132 6.16 -9.17 23.93
CA ILE A 132 5.64 -10.30 23.15
C ILE A 132 6.41 -10.54 21.85
N VAL A 133 7.16 -9.54 21.38
CA VAL A 133 8.09 -9.65 20.25
C VAL A 133 9.37 -8.91 20.60
N ASP A 134 10.52 -9.55 20.38
CA ASP A 134 11.85 -8.93 20.42
C ASP A 134 12.76 -9.58 19.38
N VAL A 135 12.81 -9.03 18.19
CA VAL A 135 13.55 -9.57 17.04
C VAL A 135 14.51 -8.55 16.45
N SER A 136 15.68 -8.99 16.03
CA SER A 136 16.64 -8.12 15.34
C SER A 136 16.19 -7.80 13.91
N ARG A 137 16.57 -6.63 13.41
CA ARG A 137 16.35 -6.25 12.01
C ARG A 137 17.02 -7.21 11.05
N GLU A 138 18.21 -7.69 11.37
CA GLU A 138 18.93 -8.68 10.57
C GLU A 138 18.11 -9.96 10.37
N PHE A 139 17.49 -10.47 11.45
CA PHE A 139 16.61 -11.65 11.35
C PHE A 139 15.41 -11.37 10.43
N LEU A 140 14.74 -10.23 10.59
CA LEU A 140 13.60 -9.85 9.74
C LEU A 140 14.00 -9.70 8.27
N ALA A 141 15.17 -9.13 7.99
CA ALA A 141 15.65 -8.94 6.62
C ALA A 141 16.03 -10.25 5.92
N SER A 142 16.47 -11.25 6.68
CA SER A 142 16.98 -12.53 6.13
C SER A 142 16.02 -13.71 6.37
N ASN A 143 14.96 -13.56 7.15
CA ASN A 143 14.15 -14.65 7.71
C ASN A 143 15.01 -15.70 8.43
N GLY A 144 16.09 -15.24 9.10
CA GLY A 144 17.02 -16.08 9.86
C GLY A 144 18.06 -16.83 9.02
N ALA A 145 18.07 -16.66 7.69
CA ALA A 145 19.04 -17.32 6.82
C ALA A 145 19.55 -16.38 5.72
N PRO A 146 20.88 -16.35 5.46
CA PRO A 146 21.41 -15.63 4.30
C PRO A 146 20.79 -16.17 3.01
N LYS A 147 20.38 -15.28 2.12
CA LYS A 147 19.82 -15.63 0.81
C LYS A 147 20.86 -15.36 -0.26
N HIS A 148 21.18 -16.37 -1.05
CA HIS A 148 22.03 -16.26 -2.22
C HIS A 148 21.24 -16.70 -3.45
N GLN A 149 21.41 -15.96 -4.53
CA GLN A 149 20.84 -16.27 -5.83
C GLN A 149 21.92 -16.09 -6.88
N ASP A 150 22.29 -17.17 -7.55
CA ASP A 150 23.11 -17.09 -8.74
C ASP A 150 22.23 -16.72 -9.92
N VAL A 151 22.61 -15.65 -10.62
CA VAL A 151 21.89 -15.19 -11.81
C VAL A 151 22.78 -15.37 -13.02
N HIS A 152 22.35 -16.22 -13.95
CA HIS A 152 22.97 -16.37 -15.25
C HIS A 152 22.18 -15.56 -16.27
N ILE A 153 22.85 -14.60 -16.91
CA ILE A 153 22.27 -13.81 -17.99
C ILE A 153 22.80 -14.35 -19.30
N GLU A 154 21.96 -15.04 -20.03
CA GLU A 154 22.29 -15.47 -21.37
C GLU A 154 22.33 -14.28 -22.32
N ALA A 155 23.23 -14.36 -23.30
CA ALA A 155 23.26 -13.39 -24.39
C ALA A 155 21.91 -13.45 -25.14
N GLY A 156 21.21 -12.35 -25.18
CA GLY A 156 19.92 -12.27 -25.90
C GLY A 156 20.10 -12.63 -27.36
N SER A 157 19.28 -13.55 -27.87
CA SER A 157 19.09 -13.72 -29.31
C SER A 157 18.30 -12.58 -29.89
N ALA A 158 18.52 -12.24 -31.15
CA ALA A 158 17.67 -11.30 -31.84
C ALA A 158 16.21 -11.80 -31.77
N TYR A 159 15.32 -10.95 -31.24
CA TYR A 159 13.91 -11.29 -31.16
C TYR A 159 13.27 -11.11 -32.52
N GLU A 160 13.05 -12.20 -33.24
CA GLU A 160 12.27 -12.20 -34.44
C GLU A 160 10.81 -12.57 -34.15
N ARG A 161 9.92 -11.63 -34.40
CA ARG A 161 8.50 -11.85 -34.24
C ARG A 161 7.91 -12.36 -35.55
N THR A 162 7.40 -13.59 -35.53
CA THR A 162 6.69 -14.17 -36.66
C THR A 162 5.18 -14.23 -36.37
N TRP A 163 4.39 -13.87 -37.36
CA TRP A 163 2.92 -13.90 -37.26
C TRP A 163 2.40 -15.17 -37.95
N ALA A 164 1.54 -15.92 -37.30
CA ALA A 164 0.92 -17.12 -37.84
C ALA A 164 0.02 -16.76 -39.04
N GLY A 165 -0.02 -17.65 -40.02
CA GLY A 165 -0.87 -17.52 -41.20
C GLY A 165 -0.11 -17.56 -42.52
N GLY A 166 -0.73 -18.13 -43.58
CA GLY A 166 -0.17 -18.23 -44.92
C GLY A 166 -0.47 -17.02 -45.81
N THR A 167 -1.60 -16.38 -45.59
CA THR A 167 -2.05 -15.19 -46.36
C THR A 167 -1.76 -13.90 -45.60
N PHE A 168 -1.81 -12.77 -46.27
CA PHE A 168 -1.71 -11.46 -45.63
C PHE A 168 -2.82 -11.21 -44.61
N ALA A 169 -4.06 -11.59 -44.97
CA ALA A 169 -5.20 -11.41 -44.08
C ALA A 169 -5.05 -12.21 -42.76
N GLU A 170 -4.67 -13.48 -42.85
CA GLU A 170 -4.43 -14.33 -41.69
C GLU A 170 -3.32 -13.80 -40.78
N ARG A 171 -2.22 -13.30 -41.38
CA ARG A 171 -1.14 -12.70 -40.62
C ARG A 171 -1.55 -11.37 -39.96
N MET A 172 -2.36 -10.56 -40.61
CA MET A 172 -2.93 -9.33 -40.04
C MET A 172 -3.86 -9.65 -38.88
N GLU A 173 -4.73 -10.65 -38.99
CA GLU A 173 -5.61 -11.10 -37.93
C GLU A 173 -4.80 -11.60 -36.72
N SER A 174 -3.78 -12.42 -36.95
CA SER A 174 -2.86 -12.88 -35.92
C SER A 174 -2.15 -11.71 -35.22
N LEU A 175 -1.69 -10.72 -35.95
CA LEU A 175 -1.04 -9.53 -35.44
C LEU A 175 -1.97 -8.72 -34.52
N VAL A 176 -3.17 -8.38 -35.01
CA VAL A 176 -4.10 -7.53 -34.23
C VAL A 176 -4.77 -8.25 -33.06
N SER A 177 -4.70 -9.58 -33.05
CA SER A 177 -5.16 -10.43 -31.94
C SER A 177 -4.10 -10.60 -30.83
N ASP A 178 -2.84 -10.26 -31.11
CA ASP A 178 -1.77 -10.35 -30.10
C ASP A 178 -2.01 -9.33 -28.97
N LEU A 179 -1.92 -9.77 -27.70
CA LEU A 179 -2.18 -8.94 -26.51
C LEU A 179 -1.27 -7.71 -26.39
N ASN A 180 -0.08 -7.74 -27.03
CA ASN A 180 0.83 -6.59 -27.05
C ASN A 180 0.51 -5.60 -28.19
N VAL A 181 -0.39 -5.95 -29.11
CA VAL A 181 -0.73 -5.15 -30.29
C VAL A 181 -2.20 -4.75 -30.29
N CYS A 182 -3.09 -5.59 -29.78
CA CYS A 182 -4.52 -5.30 -29.71
C CYS A 182 -4.82 -4.04 -28.88
N SER A 183 -5.99 -3.47 -29.11
CA SER A 183 -6.41 -2.26 -28.39
C SER A 183 -6.64 -2.53 -26.90
N ASN A 184 -6.00 -1.76 -26.05
CA ASN A 184 -6.22 -1.75 -24.60
C ASN A 184 -7.34 -0.78 -24.18
N LYS A 185 -8.14 -0.27 -25.11
CA LYS A 185 -9.15 0.76 -24.88
C LYS A 185 -10.13 0.40 -23.75
N GLY A 186 -10.60 -0.85 -23.75
CA GLY A 186 -11.58 -1.29 -22.73
C GLY A 186 -11.06 -1.19 -21.29
N LEU A 187 -9.79 -1.51 -21.06
CA LEU A 187 -9.16 -1.36 -19.73
C LEU A 187 -8.92 0.11 -19.41
N SER A 188 -8.39 0.88 -20.36
CA SER A 188 -8.11 2.31 -20.18
C SER A 188 -9.38 3.11 -19.89
N GLU A 189 -10.48 2.85 -20.59
CA GLU A 189 -11.77 3.51 -20.34
C GLU A 189 -12.32 3.17 -18.95
N ARG A 190 -12.09 1.96 -18.47
CA ARG A 190 -12.61 1.52 -17.18
C ARG A 190 -11.77 2.01 -16.00
N PHE A 191 -10.45 2.02 -16.11
CA PHE A 191 -9.55 2.22 -14.96
C PHE A 191 -8.68 3.47 -15.05
N ASP A 192 -8.35 3.97 -16.26
CA ASP A 192 -7.35 5.03 -16.43
C ASP A 192 -7.94 6.39 -16.83
N SER A 193 -9.20 6.45 -17.23
CA SER A 193 -9.76 7.69 -17.84
C SER A 193 -10.26 8.68 -16.80
N THR A 194 -11.14 8.25 -15.91
CA THR A 194 -11.89 9.16 -15.03
C THR A 194 -11.73 8.85 -13.54
N ILE A 195 -11.03 7.79 -13.20
CA ILE A 195 -10.81 7.41 -11.81
C ILE A 195 -10.05 8.51 -11.08
N GLY A 196 -10.58 8.96 -9.95
CA GLY A 196 -10.03 10.06 -9.17
C GLY A 196 -10.22 11.45 -9.75
N ALA A 197 -10.84 11.59 -10.94
CA ALA A 197 -11.13 12.87 -11.62
C ALA A 197 -9.90 13.78 -11.83
N ALA A 198 -8.70 13.21 -11.88
CA ALA A 198 -7.44 13.95 -12.04
C ALA A 198 -6.93 13.98 -13.49
N THR A 199 -7.50 13.20 -14.39
CA THR A 199 -7.04 13.10 -15.78
C THR A 199 -7.27 14.41 -16.55
N VAL A 200 -6.20 14.95 -17.12
CA VAL A 200 -6.23 16.14 -17.99
C VAL A 200 -6.20 15.71 -19.44
N LEU A 201 -5.29 14.80 -19.80
CA LEU A 201 -5.21 14.20 -21.13
C LEU A 201 -5.78 12.78 -21.09
N MET A 202 -6.88 12.58 -21.82
CA MET A 202 -7.53 11.27 -21.89
C MET A 202 -6.67 10.26 -22.66
N PRO A 203 -6.73 8.96 -22.31
CA PRO A 203 -5.94 7.91 -22.95
C PRO A 203 -6.18 7.76 -24.46
N PHE A 204 -7.38 8.11 -24.91
CA PHE A 204 -7.76 8.09 -26.32
C PHE A 204 -8.35 9.43 -26.75
N GLY A 205 -7.96 9.88 -27.91
CA GLY A 205 -8.41 11.15 -28.51
C GLY A 205 -8.84 10.97 -29.95
N GLY A 206 -8.89 12.11 -30.70
CA GLY A 206 -9.36 12.19 -32.05
C GLY A 206 -10.89 12.23 -32.18
N LYS A 207 -11.39 12.41 -33.38
CA LYS A 207 -12.84 12.55 -33.68
C LYS A 207 -13.67 11.38 -33.13
N TYR A 208 -13.12 10.17 -33.16
CA TYR A 208 -13.82 8.94 -32.77
C TYR A 208 -13.33 8.37 -31.42
N GLN A 209 -12.47 9.09 -30.73
CA GLN A 209 -11.88 8.61 -29.46
C GLN A 209 -11.20 7.24 -29.59
N LEU A 210 -10.51 7.02 -30.72
CA LEU A 210 -9.84 5.75 -31.02
C LEU A 210 -8.32 5.90 -31.16
N THR A 211 -7.79 7.11 -31.16
CA THR A 211 -6.36 7.37 -31.29
C THR A 211 -5.70 7.35 -29.91
N PRO A 212 -4.78 6.39 -29.64
CA PRO A 212 -4.08 6.37 -28.38
C PRO A 212 -3.26 7.64 -28.15
N ALA A 213 -3.33 8.21 -26.96
CA ALA A 213 -2.44 9.28 -26.54
C ALA A 213 -1.05 8.71 -26.20
N LEU A 214 0.01 9.39 -26.62
CA LEU A 214 1.39 8.99 -26.34
C LEU A 214 1.95 9.61 -25.05
N ALA A 215 1.10 10.25 -24.26
CA ALA A 215 1.48 10.87 -23.00
C ALA A 215 0.34 10.77 -21.99
N MET A 216 0.69 10.82 -20.71
CA MET A 216 -0.25 10.95 -19.61
C MET A 216 -0.10 12.35 -19.01
N VAL A 217 -1.22 13.04 -18.82
CA VAL A 217 -1.28 14.31 -18.09
C VAL A 217 -2.38 14.21 -17.06
N ALA A 218 -2.02 14.39 -15.81
CA ALA A 218 -2.95 14.35 -14.70
C ALA A 218 -2.63 15.45 -13.68
N LYS A 219 -3.64 15.90 -12.96
CA LYS A 219 -3.45 16.78 -11.80
C LYS A 219 -2.88 16.00 -10.63
N LEU A 220 -1.93 16.57 -9.95
CA LEU A 220 -1.50 16.03 -8.66
C LEU A 220 -2.63 16.26 -7.63
N PRO A 221 -2.86 15.29 -6.72
CA PRO A 221 -3.89 15.40 -5.69
C PRO A 221 -3.43 16.24 -4.50
N VAL A 222 -2.82 17.38 -4.77
CA VAL A 222 -2.29 18.33 -3.77
C VAL A 222 -2.92 19.70 -4.01
N ASP A 223 -3.10 20.45 -2.94
CA ASP A 223 -3.49 21.85 -3.02
C ASP A 223 -2.27 22.64 -3.47
N GLY A 224 -2.37 23.30 -4.61
CA GLY A 224 -1.32 24.09 -5.24
C GLY A 224 -1.35 25.55 -4.79
#